data_3d38533791c14ea68cf5892eadb8e90b
#
_entry.id   3d38533791c14ea68cf5892eadb8e90b
#
_cell.length_a   1.000
_cell.length_b   1.000
_cell.length_c   1.000
_cell.angle_alpha   90.00
_cell.angle_beta   90.00
_cell.angle_gamma   90.00
#
_symmetry.space_group_name_H-M   'P 1'
#
loop_
_entity.id
_entity.type
_entity.pdbx_description
1 polymer ?
#
loop_
_entity_poly.entity_id
_entity_poly.type
_entity_poly.pdbx_seq_one_letter_code
_entity_poly.pdbx_strand_id
1 'polypeptide(L)'
;MSNYKFKTTNIRGKQYVEVNERIKFFRQEEEYKNWTISTEFTALDSEMCVCKAVIADKNQRVVASGHAHEERSGSHINKTSYVENCETSAIGRALAMMGIGIDTSIASANEVTEAIAKQESDASLSSSKPAKATPSKGAAKSTRSTKAAAKDPELMSKAIDYIKSQTDKQKAFKFFMDKKGDQLTEKQIEGIKKFVR
;
A
#
# COMPACT_ATOMS: atom_id res chain seq x y z
N MET A 1 -18.43 -26.87 -12.36
CA MET A 1 -17.60 -25.68 -12.07
C MET A 1 -18.53 -24.63 -11.50
N SER A 2 -18.22 -24.12 -10.32
CA SER A 2 -19.00 -23.07 -9.67
C SER A 2 -18.98 -21.81 -10.55
N ASN A 3 -20.18 -21.24 -10.79
CA ASN A 3 -20.33 -20.00 -11.55
C ASN A 3 -20.17 -18.75 -10.65
N TYR A 4 -19.31 -18.86 -9.63
CA TYR A 4 -19.08 -17.81 -8.67
C TYR A 4 -18.35 -16.63 -9.31
N LYS A 5 -18.96 -15.45 -9.24
CA LYS A 5 -18.36 -14.22 -9.74
C LYS A 5 -17.70 -13.45 -8.61
N PHE A 6 -16.37 -13.49 -8.59
CA PHE A 6 -15.58 -12.73 -7.63
C PHE A 6 -15.76 -11.22 -7.81
N LYS A 7 -15.99 -10.52 -6.70
CA LYS A 7 -15.89 -9.07 -6.69
C LYS A 7 -14.41 -8.67 -6.77
N THR A 8 -14.12 -7.72 -7.64
CA THR A 8 -12.76 -7.26 -7.88
C THR A 8 -12.62 -5.77 -7.61
N THR A 9 -11.41 -5.36 -7.22
CA THR A 9 -11.01 -3.96 -7.07
C THR A 9 -10.03 -3.58 -8.18
N ASN A 10 -10.29 -2.43 -8.82
CA ASN A 10 -9.39 -1.92 -9.85
C ASN A 10 -8.22 -1.17 -9.20
N ILE A 11 -7.00 -1.62 -9.48
CA ILE A 11 -5.78 -0.97 -9.01
C ILE A 11 -4.88 -0.74 -10.23
N ARG A 12 -4.63 0.51 -10.55
CA ARG A 12 -3.79 0.94 -11.69
C ARG A 12 -4.18 0.27 -13.03
N GLY A 13 -5.50 0.11 -13.27
CA GLY A 13 -6.05 -0.44 -14.51
C GLY A 13 -6.16 -1.97 -14.55
N LYS A 14 -5.73 -2.69 -13.51
CA LYS A 14 -5.90 -4.14 -13.39
C LYS A 14 -6.91 -4.50 -12.31
N GLN A 15 -7.64 -5.58 -12.51
CA GLN A 15 -8.60 -6.10 -11.56
C GLN A 15 -7.90 -7.09 -10.60
N TYR A 16 -8.18 -6.97 -9.30
CA TYR A 16 -7.65 -7.85 -8.27
C TYR A 16 -8.78 -8.33 -7.35
N VAL A 17 -8.76 -9.62 -7.00
CA VAL A 17 -9.70 -10.20 -6.03
C VAL A 17 -9.24 -9.87 -4.63
N GLU A 18 -10.16 -9.41 -3.77
CA GLU A 18 -9.90 -9.17 -2.35
C GLU A 18 -9.82 -10.50 -1.58
N VAL A 19 -9.07 -10.51 -0.46
CA VAL A 19 -8.91 -11.74 0.36
C VAL A 19 -10.24 -12.20 0.95
N ASN A 20 -11.09 -11.26 1.37
CA ASN A 20 -12.43 -11.56 1.90
C ASN A 20 -13.31 -12.30 0.89
N GLU A 21 -13.22 -11.98 -0.42
CA GLU A 21 -13.96 -12.68 -1.46
C GLU A 21 -13.45 -14.11 -1.65
N ARG A 22 -12.13 -14.34 -1.55
CA ARG A 22 -11.55 -15.69 -1.57
C ARG A 22 -12.01 -16.53 -0.38
N ILE A 23 -12.00 -15.95 0.84
CA ILE A 23 -12.47 -16.61 2.06
C ILE A 23 -13.96 -16.94 1.94
N LYS A 24 -14.77 -15.99 1.46
CA LYS A 24 -16.20 -16.17 1.28
C LYS A 24 -16.53 -17.32 0.34
N PHE A 25 -15.89 -17.36 -0.82
CA PHE A 25 -15.99 -18.46 -1.76
C PHE A 25 -15.63 -19.80 -1.08
N PHE A 26 -14.46 -19.88 -0.44
CA PHE A 26 -14.00 -21.08 0.25
C PHE A 26 -15.00 -21.58 1.31
N ARG A 27 -15.68 -20.67 2.04
CA ARG A 27 -16.67 -21.05 3.05
C ARG A 27 -18.05 -21.39 2.50
N GLN A 28 -18.38 -20.95 1.30
CA GLN A 28 -19.67 -21.20 0.67
C GLN A 28 -19.72 -22.47 -0.17
N GLU A 29 -18.58 -22.91 -0.72
CA GLU A 29 -18.52 -24.11 -1.55
C GLU A 29 -18.60 -25.37 -0.68
N GLU A 30 -19.52 -26.27 -1.02
CA GLU A 30 -19.75 -27.53 -0.30
C GLU A 30 -18.51 -28.45 -0.32
N GLU A 31 -17.69 -28.37 -1.39
CA GLU A 31 -16.45 -29.12 -1.51
C GLU A 31 -15.51 -28.84 -0.32
N TYR A 32 -15.47 -27.59 0.18
CA TYR A 32 -14.54 -27.14 1.22
C TYR A 32 -15.15 -27.08 2.62
N LYS A 33 -16.39 -27.55 2.80
CA LYS A 33 -17.17 -27.44 4.05
C LYS A 33 -16.42 -27.89 5.30
N ASN A 34 -15.67 -28.99 5.18
CA ASN A 34 -14.91 -29.57 6.30
C ASN A 34 -13.40 -29.34 6.18
N TRP A 35 -13.00 -28.38 5.36
CA TRP A 35 -11.59 -28.00 5.23
C TRP A 35 -11.24 -26.90 6.22
N THR A 36 -9.99 -26.86 6.62
CA THR A 36 -9.48 -25.90 7.61
C THR A 36 -8.53 -24.91 6.98
N ILE A 37 -8.56 -23.68 7.47
CA ILE A 37 -7.49 -22.67 7.29
C ILE A 37 -6.90 -22.46 8.66
N SER A 38 -5.60 -22.62 8.79
CA SER A 38 -4.83 -22.33 10.00
C SER A 38 -3.68 -21.39 9.67
N THR A 39 -3.31 -20.57 10.64
CA THR A 39 -2.20 -19.62 10.53
C THR A 39 -1.20 -19.85 11.64
N GLU A 40 0.07 -19.59 11.36
CA GLU A 40 1.17 -19.66 12.30
C GLU A 40 2.15 -18.53 12.02
N PHE A 41 2.55 -17.79 13.04
CA PHE A 41 3.62 -16.83 12.92
C PHE A 41 4.97 -17.53 13.14
N THR A 42 5.75 -17.63 12.06
CA THR A 42 7.10 -18.22 12.10
C THR A 42 8.15 -17.22 12.58
N ALA A 43 7.85 -15.93 12.52
CA ALA A 43 8.58 -14.86 13.18
C ALA A 43 7.58 -13.76 13.59
N LEU A 44 7.75 -13.21 14.78
CA LEU A 44 6.91 -12.13 15.31
C LEU A 44 7.69 -11.37 16.38
N ASP A 45 7.94 -10.10 16.13
CA ASP A 45 8.53 -9.15 17.09
C ASP A 45 7.85 -7.77 16.97
N SER A 46 8.42 -6.75 17.62
CA SER A 46 7.85 -5.39 17.62
C SER A 46 7.94 -4.68 16.26
N GLU A 47 8.79 -5.15 15.34
CA GLU A 47 9.13 -4.46 14.10
C GLU A 47 8.66 -5.22 12.85
N MET A 48 8.57 -6.55 12.92
CA MET A 48 8.22 -7.36 11.76
C MET A 48 7.52 -8.67 12.15
N CYS A 49 6.81 -9.25 11.19
CA CYS A 49 6.26 -10.59 11.32
C CYS A 49 6.32 -11.37 10.01
N VAL A 50 6.39 -12.69 10.13
CA VAL A 50 6.23 -13.64 9.03
C VAL A 50 5.13 -14.61 9.42
N CYS A 51 4.07 -14.66 8.61
CA CYS A 51 2.94 -15.55 8.80
C CYS A 51 2.90 -16.61 7.71
N LYS A 52 2.61 -17.84 8.11
CA LYS A 52 2.30 -18.97 7.23
C LYS A 52 0.83 -19.32 7.41
N ALA A 53 0.08 -19.37 6.30
CA ALA A 53 -1.26 -19.95 6.27
C ALA A 53 -1.21 -21.33 5.61
N VAL A 54 -1.99 -22.27 6.12
CA VAL A 54 -2.10 -23.63 5.62
C VAL A 54 -3.58 -23.97 5.42
N ILE A 55 -3.90 -24.56 4.29
CA ILE A 55 -5.22 -25.12 4.01
C ILE A 55 -5.08 -26.64 4.03
N ALA A 56 -5.91 -27.29 4.84
CA ALA A 56 -5.96 -28.74 4.91
C ALA A 56 -7.37 -29.26 4.58
N ASP A 57 -7.43 -30.40 3.88
CA ASP A 57 -8.67 -31.07 3.55
C ASP A 57 -9.31 -31.74 4.79
N LYS A 58 -10.47 -32.36 4.59
CA LYS A 58 -11.19 -33.08 5.66
C LYS A 58 -10.37 -34.20 6.33
N ASN A 59 -9.33 -34.71 5.67
CA ASN A 59 -8.44 -35.75 6.17
C ASN A 59 -7.16 -35.16 6.77
N GLN A 60 -7.11 -33.84 7.01
CA GLN A 60 -5.96 -33.11 7.53
C GLN A 60 -4.73 -33.13 6.61
N ARG A 61 -4.90 -33.49 5.33
CA ARG A 61 -3.84 -33.39 4.34
C ARG A 61 -3.70 -31.93 3.90
N VAL A 62 -2.48 -31.41 3.96
CA VAL A 62 -2.17 -30.05 3.47
C VAL A 62 -2.34 -30.04 1.94
N VAL A 63 -3.19 -29.14 1.45
CA VAL A 63 -3.49 -28.97 0.03
C VAL A 63 -2.90 -27.69 -0.54
N ALA A 64 -2.74 -26.66 0.28
CA ALA A 64 -2.09 -25.41 -0.11
C ALA A 64 -1.47 -24.72 1.11
N SER A 65 -0.48 -23.87 0.85
CA SER A 65 0.08 -22.94 1.84
C SER A 65 0.45 -21.61 1.20
N GLY A 66 0.45 -20.57 2.02
CA GLY A 66 0.88 -19.22 1.64
C GLY A 66 1.73 -18.61 2.76
N HIS A 67 2.67 -17.77 2.38
CA HIS A 67 3.50 -17.02 3.34
C HIS A 67 3.40 -15.54 3.04
N ALA A 68 3.40 -14.73 4.09
CA ALA A 68 3.50 -13.28 4.01
C ALA A 68 4.54 -12.78 5.00
N HIS A 69 5.07 -11.61 4.71
CA HIS A 69 6.00 -10.87 5.56
C HIS A 69 5.57 -9.42 5.59
N GLU A 70 5.46 -8.85 6.77
CA GLU A 70 5.14 -7.44 6.96
C GLU A 70 6.08 -6.80 7.99
N GLU A 71 6.44 -5.55 7.71
CA GLU A 71 7.21 -4.69 8.60
C GLU A 71 6.32 -3.57 9.14
N ARG A 72 6.43 -3.26 10.43
CA ARG A 72 5.71 -2.15 11.07
C ARG A 72 5.98 -0.82 10.38
N SER A 73 7.20 -0.61 9.91
CA SER A 73 7.61 0.60 9.17
C SER A 73 7.19 0.61 7.70
N GLY A 74 6.72 -0.53 7.15
CA GLY A 74 6.49 -0.74 5.72
C GLY A 74 5.37 0.12 5.12
N SER A 75 4.37 0.50 5.91
CA SER A 75 3.29 1.40 5.46
C SER A 75 2.68 2.16 6.63
N HIS A 76 1.84 3.16 6.33
CA HIS A 76 1.11 3.88 7.38
C HIS A 76 0.15 2.97 8.15
N ILE A 77 -0.49 2.03 7.47
CA ILE A 77 -1.41 1.05 8.07
C ILE A 77 -0.63 0.06 8.93
N ASN A 78 0.53 -0.39 8.47
CA ASN A 78 1.36 -1.35 9.20
C ASN A 78 1.90 -0.83 10.53
N LYS A 79 1.97 0.48 10.74
CA LYS A 79 2.36 1.05 12.04
C LYS A 79 1.51 0.52 13.20
N THR A 80 0.26 0.20 12.94
CA THR A 80 -0.71 -0.28 13.94
C THR A 80 -1.22 -1.69 13.69
N SER A 81 -1.12 -2.20 12.45
CA SER A 81 -1.84 -3.41 12.00
C SER A 81 -0.99 -4.33 11.11
N TYR A 82 0.35 -4.34 11.29
CA TYR A 82 1.25 -5.18 10.47
C TYR A 82 1.02 -6.68 10.72
N VAL A 83 0.61 -7.08 11.93
CA VAL A 83 0.34 -8.48 12.28
C VAL A 83 -0.92 -8.96 11.56
N GLU A 84 -2.02 -8.22 11.64
CA GLU A 84 -3.29 -8.56 11.02
C GLU A 84 -3.19 -8.54 9.48
N ASN A 85 -2.44 -7.59 8.94
CA ASN A 85 -2.18 -7.51 7.50
C ASN A 85 -1.37 -8.70 7.01
N CYS A 86 -0.33 -9.09 7.75
CA CYS A 86 0.51 -10.25 7.44
C CYS A 86 -0.32 -11.55 7.42
N GLU A 87 -1.17 -11.75 8.43
CA GLU A 87 -2.05 -12.93 8.49
C GLU A 87 -3.04 -12.95 7.32
N THR A 88 -3.68 -11.82 7.04
CA THR A 88 -4.61 -11.68 5.92
C THR A 88 -3.93 -11.98 4.58
N SER A 89 -2.74 -11.45 4.36
CA SER A 89 -1.95 -11.70 3.15
C SER A 89 -1.56 -13.17 3.01
N ALA A 90 -1.15 -13.83 4.10
CA ALA A 90 -0.81 -15.25 4.10
C ALA A 90 -2.02 -16.12 3.71
N ILE A 91 -3.20 -15.85 4.28
CA ILE A 91 -4.46 -16.54 3.95
C ILE A 91 -4.82 -16.30 2.48
N GLY A 92 -4.75 -15.06 2.00
CA GLY A 92 -5.02 -14.70 0.61
C GLY A 92 -4.16 -15.48 -0.38
N ARG A 93 -2.87 -15.63 -0.08
CA ARG A 93 -1.92 -16.42 -0.87
C ARG A 93 -2.21 -17.92 -0.83
N ALA A 94 -2.51 -18.49 0.34
CA ALA A 94 -2.85 -19.90 0.46
C ALA A 94 -4.10 -20.25 -0.37
N LEU A 95 -5.15 -19.43 -0.33
CA LEU A 95 -6.36 -19.60 -1.13
C LEU A 95 -6.08 -19.44 -2.63
N ALA A 96 -5.21 -18.50 -3.03
CA ALA A 96 -4.78 -18.36 -4.41
C ALA A 96 -4.00 -19.57 -4.91
N MET A 97 -3.09 -20.13 -4.10
CA MET A 97 -2.35 -21.37 -4.45
C MET A 97 -3.27 -22.58 -4.60
N MET A 98 -4.46 -22.54 -3.99
CA MET A 98 -5.51 -23.54 -4.19
C MET A 98 -6.34 -23.30 -5.46
N GLY A 99 -6.13 -22.20 -6.18
CA GLY A 99 -6.83 -21.85 -7.42
C GLY A 99 -8.03 -20.90 -7.23
N ILE A 100 -8.26 -20.38 -6.03
CA ILE A 100 -9.42 -19.54 -5.75
C ILE A 100 -9.13 -18.09 -6.16
N GLY A 101 -9.90 -17.57 -7.14
CA GLY A 101 -9.85 -16.17 -7.59
C GLY A 101 -8.52 -15.79 -8.21
N ILE A 102 -7.92 -16.68 -9.02
CA ILE A 102 -6.62 -16.47 -9.69
C ILE A 102 -6.73 -15.98 -11.13
N ASP A 103 -7.94 -15.79 -11.66
CA ASP A 103 -8.17 -15.42 -13.06
C ASP A 103 -7.42 -14.15 -13.49
N THR A 104 -7.12 -13.27 -12.54
CA THR A 104 -6.42 -12.01 -12.79
C THR A 104 -5.02 -11.96 -12.19
N SER A 105 -4.83 -12.53 -10.99
CA SER A 105 -3.56 -12.49 -10.25
C SER A 105 -3.57 -13.42 -9.03
N ILE A 106 -2.41 -13.99 -8.71
CA ILE A 106 -2.18 -14.65 -7.40
C ILE A 106 -2.21 -13.62 -6.27
N ALA A 107 -1.58 -12.46 -6.45
CA ALA A 107 -1.64 -11.39 -5.47
C ALA A 107 -3.08 -10.87 -5.31
N SER A 108 -3.49 -10.61 -4.08
CA SER A 108 -4.78 -10.01 -3.76
C SER A 108 -4.76 -8.49 -3.95
N ALA A 109 -5.94 -7.87 -3.96
CA ALA A 109 -6.07 -6.41 -3.98
C ALA A 109 -5.38 -5.76 -2.77
N ASN A 110 -5.47 -6.38 -1.59
CA ASN A 110 -4.84 -5.94 -0.36
C ASN A 110 -3.31 -5.89 -0.49
N GLU A 111 -2.69 -7.01 -0.94
CA GLU A 111 -1.24 -7.09 -1.13
C GLU A 111 -0.71 -6.06 -2.14
N VAL A 112 -1.42 -5.85 -3.25
CA VAL A 112 -1.00 -4.89 -4.27
C VAL A 112 -1.10 -3.45 -3.75
N THR A 113 -2.16 -3.13 -3.01
CA THR A 113 -2.33 -1.80 -2.39
C THR A 113 -1.20 -1.51 -1.39
N GLU A 114 -0.85 -2.46 -0.55
CA GLU A 114 0.24 -2.34 0.41
C GLU A 114 1.61 -2.23 -0.25
N ALA A 115 1.88 -3.04 -1.28
CA ALA A 115 3.12 -2.96 -2.03
C ALA A 115 3.29 -1.59 -2.72
N ILE A 116 2.21 -1.00 -3.24
CA ILE A 116 2.23 0.34 -3.81
C ILE A 116 2.52 1.38 -2.72
N ALA A 117 1.85 1.31 -1.58
CA ALA A 117 2.06 2.23 -0.47
C ALA A 117 3.51 2.15 0.07
N LYS A 118 4.09 0.96 0.14
CA LYS A 118 5.50 0.74 0.52
C LYS A 118 6.44 1.39 -0.50
N GLN A 119 6.25 1.17 -1.80
CA GLN A 119 7.06 1.78 -2.85
C GLN A 119 6.99 3.31 -2.84
N GLU A 120 5.83 3.89 -2.58
CA GLU A 120 5.67 5.35 -2.50
C GLU A 120 6.35 5.93 -1.26
N SER A 121 6.35 5.22 -0.12
CA SER A 121 7.09 5.63 1.08
C SER A 121 8.60 5.56 0.88
N ASP A 122 9.11 4.52 0.25
CA ASP A 122 10.55 4.34 -0.03
C ASP A 122 11.06 5.37 -1.05
N ALA A 123 10.27 5.68 -2.08
CA ALA A 123 10.60 6.71 -3.06
C ALA A 123 10.69 8.10 -2.42
N SER A 124 9.86 8.39 -1.42
CA SER A 124 9.92 9.66 -0.67
C SER A 124 11.16 9.77 0.22
N LEU A 125 11.70 8.66 0.72
CA LEU A 125 12.92 8.60 1.54
C LEU A 125 14.20 8.65 0.68
N SER A 126 14.18 8.09 -0.54
CA SER A 126 15.35 8.05 -1.43
C SER A 126 15.64 9.40 -2.10
N SER A 127 14.64 10.29 -2.24
CA SER A 127 14.80 11.64 -2.78
C SER A 127 15.54 12.61 -1.86
N SER A 128 15.85 12.22 -0.62
CA SER A 128 16.52 13.05 0.39
C SER A 128 18.05 12.86 0.54
N LYS A 129 18.70 12.05 -0.33
CA LYS A 129 20.18 11.94 -0.36
C LYS A 129 20.78 12.85 -1.42
N PRO A 130 21.69 13.79 -1.08
CA PRO A 130 22.38 14.61 -2.08
C PRO A 130 23.36 13.76 -2.87
N ALA A 131 23.16 13.66 -4.19
CA ALA A 131 24.09 13.03 -5.10
C ALA A 131 25.33 13.90 -5.23
N LYS A 132 26.50 13.33 -4.89
CA LYS A 132 27.82 13.90 -5.11
C LYS A 132 28.13 13.80 -6.61
N ALA A 133 28.27 14.94 -7.26
CA ALA A 133 28.55 15.04 -8.69
C ALA A 133 29.96 14.58 -9.04
N THR A 134 30.09 13.81 -10.11
CA THR A 134 31.31 13.78 -10.95
C THR A 134 30.89 13.97 -12.42
N PRO A 135 31.60 14.80 -13.21
CA PRO A 135 31.13 15.19 -14.53
C PRO A 135 31.67 14.26 -15.62
N SER A 136 30.82 13.89 -16.56
CA SER A 136 31.29 13.38 -17.85
C SER A 136 30.43 14.01 -18.97
N LYS A 137 31.16 14.62 -19.93
CA LYS A 137 30.66 15.32 -21.12
C LYS A 137 30.03 14.38 -22.13
N GLY A 138 29.00 14.87 -22.82
CA GLY A 138 28.48 14.26 -24.04
C GLY A 138 27.14 14.90 -24.47
N ALA A 139 27.21 15.79 -25.47
CA ALA A 139 26.09 16.54 -26.02
C ALA A 139 25.18 15.70 -26.90
N ALA A 140 23.87 15.85 -26.80
CA ALA A 140 22.95 15.85 -27.92
C ALA A 140 21.63 16.55 -27.55
N LYS A 141 21.25 17.46 -28.42
CA LYS A 141 20.18 18.44 -28.40
C LYS A 141 18.88 17.76 -28.84
N SER A 142 17.79 17.84 -28.05
CA SER A 142 16.43 17.70 -28.59
C SER A 142 15.41 18.43 -27.73
N THR A 143 14.78 19.31 -28.38
CA THR A 143 13.64 20.21 -28.17
C THR A 143 12.66 19.94 -27.02
N ARG A 144 12.52 20.98 -26.26
CA ARG A 144 11.60 21.45 -25.27
C ARG A 144 10.12 21.29 -25.65
N SER A 145 9.38 20.58 -24.78
CA SER A 145 7.95 20.78 -24.59
C SER A 145 7.64 20.95 -23.12
N THR A 146 7.37 22.16 -22.72
CA THR A 146 6.97 22.54 -21.36
C THR A 146 5.51 22.15 -21.12
N LYS A 147 5.26 21.10 -20.34
CA LYS A 147 3.96 20.86 -19.71
C LYS A 147 4.11 21.18 -18.24
N ALA A 148 3.60 22.36 -17.83
CA ALA A 148 3.52 22.76 -16.43
C ALA A 148 2.71 21.70 -15.66
N ALA A 149 3.32 21.03 -14.73
CA ALA A 149 2.65 20.12 -13.80
C ALA A 149 1.64 20.94 -12.98
N ALA A 150 0.36 20.58 -13.07
CA ALA A 150 -0.67 21.08 -12.16
C ALA A 150 -0.32 20.53 -10.75
N LYS A 151 0.12 21.42 -9.87
CA LYS A 151 0.44 21.10 -8.48
C LYS A 151 -0.85 20.80 -7.72
N ASP A 152 -0.83 19.78 -6.90
CA ASP A 152 -1.95 19.09 -6.26
C ASP A 152 -2.87 20.05 -5.46
N PRO A 153 -4.18 20.23 -5.84
CA PRO A 153 -5.10 21.08 -5.11
C PRO A 153 -5.45 20.53 -3.70
N GLU A 154 -5.33 19.23 -3.50
CA GLU A 154 -5.61 18.58 -2.21
C GLU A 154 -4.53 18.90 -1.16
N LEU A 155 -3.28 19.13 -1.58
CA LEU A 155 -2.19 19.48 -0.70
C LEU A 155 -2.40 20.83 -0.02
N MET A 156 -3.01 21.80 -0.70
CA MET A 156 -3.37 23.08 -0.11
C MET A 156 -4.41 22.93 1.01
N SER A 157 -5.43 22.11 0.81
CA SER A 157 -6.45 21.83 1.83
C SER A 157 -5.84 21.18 3.06
N LYS A 158 -5.01 20.15 2.87
CA LYS A 158 -4.28 19.48 3.96
C LYS A 158 -3.37 20.42 4.74
N ALA A 159 -2.72 21.37 4.06
CA ALA A 159 -1.90 22.40 4.70
C ALA A 159 -2.73 23.32 5.61
N ILE A 160 -3.87 23.79 5.12
CA ILE A 160 -4.78 24.67 5.86
C ILE A 160 -5.34 23.95 7.11
N ASP A 161 -5.78 22.71 6.96
CA ASP A 161 -6.34 21.92 8.06
C ASP A 161 -5.29 21.63 9.14
N TYR A 162 -4.07 21.27 8.72
CA TYR A 162 -2.94 21.08 9.64
C TYR A 162 -2.63 22.38 10.42
N ILE A 163 -2.52 23.52 9.74
CA ILE A 163 -2.22 24.81 10.39
C ILE A 163 -3.33 25.22 11.35
N LYS A 164 -4.59 25.02 10.98
CA LYS A 164 -5.74 25.31 11.84
C LYS A 164 -5.80 24.46 13.10
N SER A 165 -5.32 23.22 13.04
CA SER A 165 -5.29 22.28 14.18
C SER A 165 -4.18 22.60 15.21
N GLN A 166 -3.21 23.45 14.86
CA GLN A 166 -2.07 23.75 15.73
C GLN A 166 -2.27 25.03 16.54
N THR A 167 -1.76 25.04 17.77
CA THR A 167 -1.81 26.20 18.67
C THR A 167 -0.91 27.33 18.18
N ASP A 168 0.28 27.01 17.64
CA ASP A 168 1.22 27.96 17.03
C ASP A 168 1.17 27.83 15.49
N LYS A 169 0.34 28.66 14.88
CA LYS A 169 0.11 28.63 13.43
C LYS A 169 1.34 29.04 12.61
N GLN A 170 2.18 29.94 13.13
CA GLN A 170 3.38 30.40 12.42
C GLN A 170 4.43 29.28 12.38
N LYS A 171 4.63 28.58 13.48
CA LYS A 171 5.54 27.44 13.57
C LYS A 171 5.05 26.27 12.69
N ALA A 172 3.75 26.02 12.69
CA ALA A 172 3.13 25.00 11.84
C ALA A 172 3.27 25.30 10.34
N PHE A 173 3.08 26.57 9.95
CA PHE A 173 3.29 27.01 8.59
C PHE A 173 4.74 26.83 8.14
N LYS A 174 5.71 27.27 8.95
CA LYS A 174 7.14 27.10 8.64
C LYS A 174 7.50 25.63 8.48
N PHE A 175 7.07 24.78 9.40
CA PHE A 175 7.28 23.33 9.33
C PHE A 175 6.69 22.69 8.07
N PHE A 176 5.46 23.09 7.70
CA PHE A 176 4.82 22.58 6.50
C PHE A 176 5.53 23.04 5.23
N MET A 177 5.97 24.29 5.18
CA MET A 177 6.70 24.86 4.06
C MET A 177 8.07 24.21 3.86
N ASP A 178 8.79 23.91 4.93
CA ASP A 178 10.08 23.21 4.87
C ASP A 178 9.94 21.79 4.29
N LYS A 179 8.80 21.13 4.55
CA LYS A 179 8.58 19.74 4.11
C LYS A 179 7.88 19.59 2.76
N LYS A 180 7.01 20.52 2.39
CA LYS A 180 6.08 20.37 1.26
C LYS A 180 5.93 21.64 0.40
N GLY A 181 6.66 22.71 0.71
CA GLY A 181 6.51 24.00 0.04
C GLY A 181 6.83 23.97 -1.45
N ASP A 182 7.76 23.12 -1.86
CA ASP A 182 8.16 22.87 -3.26
C ASP A 182 7.05 22.23 -4.11
N GLN A 183 6.10 21.54 -3.47
CA GLN A 183 4.95 20.89 -4.11
C GLN A 183 3.75 21.83 -4.28
N LEU A 184 3.83 23.05 -3.77
CA LEU A 184 2.79 24.07 -3.87
C LEU A 184 3.13 25.13 -4.91
N THR A 185 2.11 25.71 -5.53
CA THR A 185 2.25 26.91 -6.36
C THR A 185 2.33 28.16 -5.48
N GLU A 186 2.92 29.25 -5.99
CA GLU A 186 2.98 30.53 -5.26
C GLU A 186 1.60 31.01 -4.82
N LYS A 187 0.57 30.84 -5.68
CA LYS A 187 -0.83 31.18 -5.35
C LYS A 187 -1.40 30.34 -4.20
N GLN A 188 -1.04 29.05 -4.13
CA GLN A 188 -1.45 28.19 -3.03
C GLN A 188 -0.76 28.56 -1.73
N ILE A 189 0.53 28.88 -1.77
CA ILE A 189 1.29 29.36 -0.61
C ILE A 189 0.69 30.67 -0.08
N GLU A 190 0.35 31.60 -0.95
CA GLU A 190 -0.29 32.87 -0.58
C GLU A 190 -1.70 32.67 0.03
N GLY A 191 -2.45 31.69 -0.51
CA GLY A 191 -3.72 31.26 0.08
C GLY A 191 -3.58 30.70 1.48
N ILE A 192 -2.55 29.88 1.74
CA ILE A 192 -2.28 29.27 3.07
C ILE A 192 -1.85 30.35 4.08
N LYS A 193 -1.03 31.33 3.67
CA LYS A 193 -0.58 32.45 4.55
C LYS A 193 -1.74 33.22 5.19
N LYS A 194 -2.91 33.26 4.58
CA LYS A 194 -4.10 33.94 5.13
C LYS A 194 -4.61 33.33 6.42
N PHE A 195 -4.30 32.04 6.68
CA PHE A 195 -4.73 31.30 7.86
C PHE A 195 -3.68 31.28 8.99
N VAL A 196 -2.54 31.93 8.77
CA VAL A 196 -1.42 32.00 9.73
C VAL A 196 -1.50 33.27 10.61
N ARG A 197 -2.41 34.17 10.26
CA ARG A 197 -2.65 35.42 11.01
C ARG A 197 -3.50 35.18 12.25
#